data_8fd7d842fdc415c0bf6aacc48506f2c8
#
_entry.id   8fd7d842fdc415c0bf6aacc48506f2c8
#
_cell.length_a   1.000
_cell.length_b   1.000
_cell.length_c   1.000
_cell.angle_alpha   90.00
_cell.angle_beta   90.00
_cell.angle_gamma   90.00
#
_symmetry.space_group_name_H-M   'P 1'
#
loop_
_entity.id
_entity.type
_entity.pdbx_description
1 polymer ?
#
loop_
_entity_poly.entity_id
_entity_poly.type
_entity_poly.pdbx_seq_one_letter_code
_entity_poly.pdbx_strand_id
1 'polypeptide(L)'
;MPTRRRKAAPRKPSVVESLQADFKLFLQALWTQLELPSPTRAQYAIADYLQNGPKRLQIQAFRGVGKSWITGAFVLWTLFNDPEKKIMIISASKERADNMSIFLQKLIIETPWLSHLRPKSDDARWSRISFDVMCSPHQAPSVKSCLLYTSPSPRDATLSRMPSSA
;
A
#
# COMPACT_ATOMS: atom_id res chain seq x y z
N MET A 1 -22.12 -45.22 27.87
CA MET A 1 -22.44 -44.75 26.50
C MET A 1 -21.64 -43.48 26.24
N PRO A 2 -20.73 -43.39 25.25
CA PRO A 2 -19.95 -42.21 25.01
C PRO A 2 -20.78 -41.16 24.23
N THR A 3 -20.91 -39.98 24.77
CA THR A 3 -21.61 -38.84 24.18
C THR A 3 -20.82 -38.34 22.95
N ARG A 4 -21.40 -38.48 21.79
CA ARG A 4 -20.89 -38.04 20.49
C ARG A 4 -20.86 -36.50 20.47
N ARG A 5 -19.67 -35.87 20.68
CA ARG A 5 -19.47 -34.44 20.49
C ARG A 5 -19.87 -34.10 19.05
N ARG A 6 -20.94 -33.35 18.87
CA ARG A 6 -21.30 -32.73 17.57
C ARG A 6 -20.17 -31.78 17.15
N LYS A 7 -19.49 -32.10 16.06
CA LYS A 7 -18.61 -31.18 15.36
C LYS A 7 -19.44 -29.95 14.97
N ALA A 8 -19.09 -28.77 15.51
CA ALA A 8 -19.70 -27.51 15.11
C ALA A 8 -19.50 -27.31 13.59
N ALA A 9 -20.55 -26.95 12.90
CA ALA A 9 -20.49 -26.62 11.46
C ALA A 9 -19.50 -25.46 11.23
N PRO A 10 -18.75 -25.44 10.13
CA PRO A 10 -17.81 -24.37 9.83
C PRO A 10 -18.59 -23.05 9.71
N ARG A 11 -18.24 -22.09 10.56
CA ARG A 11 -18.81 -20.74 10.56
C ARG A 11 -18.44 -20.08 9.24
N LYS A 12 -19.40 -19.54 8.50
CA LYS A 12 -19.11 -18.74 7.30
C LYS A 12 -18.23 -17.56 7.70
N PRO A 13 -17.12 -17.31 6.99
CA PRO A 13 -16.24 -16.18 7.32
C PRO A 13 -17.02 -14.88 7.23
N SER A 14 -16.72 -13.94 8.11
CA SER A 14 -17.27 -12.60 8.04
C SER A 14 -16.74 -11.89 6.79
N VAL A 15 -17.45 -10.85 6.33
CA VAL A 15 -16.99 -10.03 5.18
C VAL A 15 -15.58 -9.50 5.42
N VAL A 16 -15.30 -9.06 6.65
CA VAL A 16 -13.98 -8.56 7.05
C VAL A 16 -12.91 -9.66 6.94
N GLU A 17 -13.18 -10.84 7.47
CA GLU A 17 -12.28 -11.99 7.35
C GLU A 17 -12.00 -12.38 5.90
N SER A 18 -13.01 -12.28 5.03
CA SER A 18 -12.83 -12.54 3.60
C SER A 18 -11.95 -11.48 2.91
N LEU A 19 -12.12 -10.21 3.24
CA LEU A 19 -11.29 -9.11 2.73
C LEU A 19 -9.85 -9.18 3.26
N GLN A 20 -9.65 -9.68 4.47
CA GLN A 20 -8.32 -9.91 5.04
C GLN A 20 -7.59 -11.07 4.36
N ALA A 21 -8.31 -12.14 4.03
CA ALA A 21 -7.73 -13.35 3.45
C ALA A 21 -7.35 -13.19 1.98
N ASP A 22 -8.10 -12.40 1.21
CA ASP A 22 -7.92 -12.30 -0.25
C ASP A 22 -7.80 -10.84 -0.70
N PHE A 23 -6.60 -10.48 -1.17
CA PHE A 23 -6.34 -9.14 -1.69
C PHE A 23 -7.16 -8.81 -2.95
N LYS A 24 -7.53 -9.80 -3.76
CA LYS A 24 -8.38 -9.57 -4.94
C LYS A 24 -9.77 -9.09 -4.53
N LEU A 25 -10.34 -9.69 -3.47
CA LEU A 25 -11.63 -9.25 -2.93
C LEU A 25 -11.53 -7.85 -2.33
N PHE A 26 -10.46 -7.56 -1.61
CA PHE A 26 -10.20 -6.23 -1.08
C PHE A 26 -10.07 -5.19 -2.21
N LEU A 27 -9.32 -5.50 -3.26
CA LEU A 27 -9.16 -4.65 -4.43
C LEU A 27 -10.52 -4.37 -5.10
N GLN A 28 -11.33 -5.40 -5.30
CA GLN A 28 -12.66 -5.27 -5.90
C GLN A 28 -13.58 -4.40 -5.03
N ALA A 29 -13.59 -4.61 -3.72
CA ALA A 29 -14.37 -3.79 -2.79
C ALA A 29 -13.94 -2.32 -2.84
N LEU A 30 -12.63 -2.06 -2.89
CA LEU A 30 -12.09 -0.70 -3.00
C LEU A 30 -12.45 -0.05 -4.33
N TRP A 31 -12.37 -0.77 -5.46
CA TRP A 31 -12.76 -0.29 -6.78
C TRP A 31 -14.25 0.06 -6.83
N THR A 32 -15.10 -0.77 -6.24
CA THR A 32 -16.54 -0.52 -6.14
C THR A 32 -16.83 0.75 -5.32
N GLN A 33 -16.13 0.94 -4.21
CA GLN A 33 -16.27 2.14 -3.36
C GLN A 33 -15.85 3.43 -4.09
N LEU A 34 -14.87 3.34 -4.98
CA LEU A 34 -14.37 4.46 -5.77
C LEU A 34 -15.15 4.65 -7.08
N GLU A 35 -16.25 3.93 -7.28
CA GLU A 35 -17.07 3.96 -8.50
C GLU A 35 -16.26 3.69 -9.79
N LEU A 36 -15.18 2.91 -9.65
CA LEU A 36 -14.34 2.52 -10.78
C LEU A 36 -14.92 1.27 -11.46
N PRO A 37 -14.65 1.10 -12.77
CA PRO A 37 -14.98 -0.14 -13.47
C PRO A 37 -14.33 -1.35 -12.79
N SER A 38 -14.97 -2.51 -12.85
CA SER A 38 -14.44 -3.75 -12.26
C SER A 38 -12.99 -3.99 -12.70
N PRO A 39 -12.11 -4.49 -11.80
CA PRO A 39 -10.73 -4.73 -12.12
C PRO A 39 -10.56 -5.68 -13.32
N THR A 40 -9.66 -5.34 -14.22
CA THR A 40 -9.35 -6.15 -15.40
C THR A 40 -8.56 -7.40 -15.04
N ARG A 41 -8.49 -8.39 -15.96
CA ARG A 41 -7.66 -9.60 -15.78
C ARG A 41 -6.20 -9.27 -15.45
N ALA A 42 -5.64 -8.25 -16.11
CA ALA A 42 -4.27 -7.80 -15.84
C ALA A 42 -4.10 -7.26 -14.42
N GLN A 43 -5.07 -6.50 -13.91
CA GLN A 43 -5.08 -5.97 -12.55
C GLN A 43 -5.21 -7.09 -11.52
N TYR A 44 -6.09 -8.07 -11.75
CA TYR A 44 -6.19 -9.25 -10.89
C TYR A 44 -4.91 -10.10 -10.89
N ALA A 45 -4.23 -10.24 -12.04
CA ALA A 45 -2.95 -10.94 -12.11
C ALA A 45 -1.86 -10.22 -11.30
N ILE A 46 -1.83 -8.88 -11.35
CA ILE A 46 -0.92 -8.08 -10.52
C ILE A 46 -1.26 -8.26 -9.03
N ALA A 47 -2.54 -8.23 -8.67
CA ALA A 47 -2.99 -8.43 -7.29
C ALA A 47 -2.60 -9.81 -6.75
N ASP A 48 -2.80 -10.85 -7.55
CA ASP A 48 -2.39 -12.20 -7.20
C ASP A 48 -0.88 -12.31 -6.98
N TYR A 49 -0.10 -11.71 -7.87
CA TYR A 49 1.36 -11.72 -7.77
C TYR A 49 1.86 -10.93 -6.56
N LEU A 50 1.21 -9.84 -6.18
CA LEU A 50 1.52 -9.10 -4.96
C LEU A 50 1.24 -9.92 -3.69
N GLN A 51 0.15 -10.66 -3.66
CA GLN A 51 -0.22 -11.46 -2.49
C GLN A 51 0.60 -12.76 -2.39
N ASN A 52 0.73 -13.50 -3.48
CA ASN A 52 1.25 -14.87 -3.50
C ASN A 52 2.66 -14.98 -4.07
N GLY A 53 3.23 -13.90 -4.59
CA GLY A 53 4.56 -13.88 -5.18
C GLY A 53 5.70 -13.93 -4.16
N PRO A 54 6.94 -13.93 -4.63
CA PRO A 54 8.11 -13.94 -3.76
C PRO A 54 8.24 -12.63 -2.96
N LYS A 55 8.99 -12.67 -1.84
CA LYS A 55 9.21 -11.47 -1.00
C LYS A 55 9.85 -10.29 -1.74
N ARG A 56 10.65 -10.58 -2.76
CA ARG A 56 11.25 -9.58 -3.67
C ARG A 56 10.67 -9.82 -5.05
N LEU A 57 9.89 -8.88 -5.53
CA LEU A 57 9.18 -8.97 -6.80
C LEU A 57 9.37 -7.71 -7.63
N GLN A 58 9.23 -7.86 -8.94
CA GLN A 58 9.25 -6.76 -9.89
C GLN A 58 8.00 -6.86 -10.78
N ILE A 59 7.27 -5.75 -10.93
CA ILE A 59 6.09 -5.69 -11.76
C ILE A 59 6.38 -4.79 -12.95
N GLN A 60 6.44 -5.40 -14.13
CA GLN A 60 6.50 -4.71 -15.41
C GLN A 60 5.14 -4.83 -16.11
N ALA A 61 4.51 -3.71 -16.36
CA ALA A 61 3.23 -3.66 -17.05
C ALA A 61 3.12 -2.35 -17.85
N PHE A 62 2.27 -2.33 -18.85
CA PHE A 62 2.05 -1.17 -19.71
C PHE A 62 1.55 0.05 -18.92
N ARG A 63 1.73 1.24 -19.52
CA ARG A 63 1.24 2.49 -18.96
C ARG A 63 -0.30 2.50 -18.95
N GLY A 64 -0.92 2.95 -17.87
CA GLY A 64 -2.38 3.01 -17.76
C GLY A 64 -3.04 1.82 -17.09
N VAL A 65 -2.34 0.68 -16.87
CA VAL A 65 -2.93 -0.47 -16.16
C VAL A 65 -3.31 -0.20 -14.71
N GLY A 66 -2.91 0.93 -14.14
CA GLY A 66 -3.23 1.28 -12.75
C GLY A 66 -2.28 0.70 -11.70
N LYS A 67 -1.01 0.41 -12.06
CA LYS A 67 0.00 -0.13 -11.12
C LYS A 67 0.05 0.62 -9.80
N SER A 68 0.11 1.93 -9.84
CA SER A 68 0.20 2.75 -8.62
C SER A 68 -1.05 2.61 -7.74
N TRP A 69 -2.23 2.52 -8.33
CA TRP A 69 -3.49 2.30 -7.62
C TRP A 69 -3.52 0.94 -6.94
N ILE A 70 -3.12 -0.11 -7.65
CA ILE A 70 -3.05 -1.47 -7.12
C ILE A 70 -2.01 -1.56 -5.99
N THR A 71 -0.84 -0.92 -6.19
CA THR A 71 0.19 -0.86 -5.14
C THR A 71 -0.31 -0.11 -3.91
N GLY A 72 -1.01 1.01 -4.09
CA GLY A 72 -1.64 1.74 -3.00
C GLY A 72 -2.69 0.89 -2.26
N ALA A 73 -3.55 0.19 -3.00
CA ALA A 73 -4.51 -0.75 -2.41
C ALA A 73 -3.80 -1.86 -1.62
N PHE A 74 -2.67 -2.37 -2.12
CA PHE A 74 -1.88 -3.40 -1.42
C PHE A 74 -1.25 -2.88 -0.13
N VAL A 75 -0.77 -1.64 -0.11
CA VAL A 75 -0.30 -0.98 1.11
C VAL A 75 -1.42 -0.90 2.15
N LEU A 76 -2.62 -0.46 1.75
CA LEU A 76 -3.77 -0.39 2.65
C LEU A 76 -4.21 -1.78 3.13
N TRP A 77 -4.24 -2.78 2.26
CA TRP A 77 -4.55 -4.16 2.64
C TRP A 77 -3.53 -4.73 3.63
N THR A 78 -2.25 -4.39 3.45
CA THR A 78 -1.20 -4.79 4.39
C THR A 78 -1.41 -4.18 5.77
N LEU A 79 -1.78 -2.90 5.84
CA LEU A 79 -2.09 -2.20 7.09
C LEU A 79 -3.45 -2.62 7.68
N PHE A 80 -4.40 -3.02 6.85
CA PHE A 80 -5.69 -3.56 7.26
C PHE A 80 -5.53 -4.90 7.97
N ASN A 81 -4.56 -5.73 7.53
CA ASN A 81 -4.23 -7.01 8.16
C ASN A 81 -3.33 -6.84 9.40
N ASP A 82 -2.41 -5.88 9.34
CA ASP A 82 -1.42 -5.65 10.39
C ASP A 82 -1.07 -4.16 10.45
N PRO A 83 -1.76 -3.40 11.31
CA PRO A 83 -1.55 -1.95 11.46
C PRO A 83 -0.17 -1.57 12.01
N GLU A 84 0.56 -2.51 12.60
CA GLU A 84 1.89 -2.25 13.16
C GLU A 84 3.00 -2.27 12.11
N LYS A 85 2.72 -2.75 10.91
CA LYS A 85 3.70 -2.78 9.83
C LYS A 85 4.16 -1.38 9.46
N LYS A 86 5.46 -1.28 9.18
CA LYS A 86 6.09 -0.05 8.72
C LYS A 86 6.39 -0.17 7.24
N ILE A 87 5.85 0.75 6.46
CA ILE A 87 5.91 0.74 5.00
C ILE A 87 6.65 1.97 4.51
N MET A 88 7.63 1.77 3.66
CA MET A 88 8.34 2.87 3.01
C MET A 88 8.02 2.88 1.51
N ILE A 89 7.58 4.03 1.02
CA ILE A 89 7.30 4.27 -0.39
C ILE A 89 8.44 5.09 -0.96
N ILE A 90 9.20 4.52 -1.88
CA ILE A 90 10.35 5.16 -2.50
C ILE A 90 10.04 5.49 -3.95
N SER A 91 10.33 6.71 -4.36
CA SER A 91 10.19 7.15 -5.75
C SER A 91 11.39 7.98 -6.20
N ALA A 92 11.66 8.00 -7.49
CA ALA A 92 12.66 8.88 -8.10
C ALA A 92 12.23 10.38 -8.08
N SER A 93 10.97 10.67 -7.79
CA SER A 93 10.43 12.02 -7.64
C SER A 93 9.77 12.16 -6.28
N LYS A 94 10.15 13.19 -5.53
CA LYS A 94 9.55 13.51 -4.24
C LYS A 94 8.04 13.73 -4.38
N GLU A 95 7.63 14.48 -5.38
CA GLU A 95 6.23 14.77 -5.66
C GLU A 95 5.41 13.48 -5.84
N ARG A 96 5.93 12.49 -6.58
CA ARG A 96 5.25 11.21 -6.77
C ARG A 96 5.13 10.40 -5.47
N ALA A 97 6.18 10.44 -4.64
CA ALA A 97 6.14 9.77 -3.34
C ALA A 97 5.11 10.42 -2.41
N ASP A 98 5.10 11.75 -2.35
CA ASP A 98 4.16 12.51 -1.53
C ASP A 98 2.72 12.35 -2.03
N ASN A 99 2.51 12.38 -3.35
CA ASN A 99 1.18 12.15 -3.95
C ASN A 99 0.64 10.75 -3.64
N MET A 100 1.51 9.74 -3.59
CA MET A 100 1.09 8.39 -3.14
C MET A 100 0.65 8.39 -1.68
N SER A 101 1.38 9.08 -0.80
CA SER A 101 1.01 9.21 0.62
C SER A 101 -0.35 9.90 0.78
N ILE A 102 -0.56 11.03 0.08
CA ILE A 102 -1.84 11.76 0.08
C ILE A 102 -2.97 10.88 -0.44
N PHE A 103 -2.72 10.13 -1.50
CA PHE A 103 -3.69 9.20 -2.08
C PHE A 103 -4.13 8.13 -1.07
N LEU A 104 -3.20 7.54 -0.34
CA LEU A 104 -3.50 6.56 0.70
C LEU A 104 -4.33 7.16 1.83
N GLN A 105 -3.98 8.37 2.28
CA GLN A 105 -4.73 9.09 3.31
C GLN A 105 -6.16 9.38 2.86
N LYS A 106 -6.34 9.82 1.61
CA LYS A 106 -7.65 10.02 1.00
C LYS A 106 -8.49 8.75 1.03
N LEU A 107 -7.92 7.63 0.60
CA LEU A 107 -8.61 6.34 0.61
C LEU A 107 -9.06 5.93 2.02
N ILE A 108 -8.24 6.17 3.05
CA ILE A 108 -8.61 5.88 4.45
C ILE A 108 -9.78 6.76 4.89
N ILE A 109 -9.83 8.02 4.46
CA ILE A 109 -10.89 8.97 4.85
C ILE A 109 -12.19 8.68 4.09
N GLU A 110 -12.11 8.44 2.79
CA GLU A 110 -13.26 8.29 1.89
C GLU A 110 -13.91 6.90 1.95
N THR A 111 -13.17 5.89 2.45
CA THR A 111 -13.66 4.52 2.52
C THR A 111 -14.16 4.18 3.92
N PRO A 112 -15.50 4.05 4.14
CA PRO A 112 -16.07 3.89 5.48
C PRO A 112 -15.52 2.68 6.25
N TRP A 113 -15.32 1.55 5.57
CA TRP A 113 -14.80 0.33 6.21
C TRP A 113 -13.30 0.36 6.48
N LEU A 114 -12.54 1.35 5.96
CA LEU A 114 -11.15 1.66 6.31
C LEU A 114 -11.02 2.73 7.41
N SER A 115 -12.11 3.33 7.83
CA SER A 115 -12.12 4.43 8.83
C SER A 115 -11.46 4.04 10.16
N HIS A 116 -11.44 2.76 10.50
CA HIS A 116 -10.75 2.25 11.69
C HIS A 116 -9.23 2.40 11.63
N LEU A 117 -8.64 2.54 10.41
CA LEU A 117 -7.22 2.81 10.22
C LEU A 117 -6.86 4.28 10.47
N ARG A 118 -7.85 5.16 10.54
CA ARG A 118 -7.62 6.57 10.85
C ARG A 118 -7.08 6.71 12.28
N PRO A 119 -6.01 7.50 12.49
CA PRO A 119 -5.51 7.74 13.83
C PRO A 119 -6.56 8.43 14.69
N LYS A 120 -6.68 8.00 15.94
CA LYS A 120 -7.62 8.54 16.92
C LYS A 120 -6.97 9.57 17.85
N SER A 121 -5.65 9.67 17.83
CA SER A 121 -4.88 10.58 18.69
C SER A 121 -4.53 11.84 17.89
N ASP A 122 -4.66 12.99 18.55
CA ASP A 122 -4.23 14.28 17.99
C ASP A 122 -2.70 14.36 17.84
N ASP A 123 -1.95 13.54 18.57
CA ASP A 123 -0.49 13.45 18.48
C ASP A 123 -0.01 12.58 17.32
N ALA A 124 -0.91 11.90 16.62
CA ALA A 124 -0.54 11.04 15.49
C ALA A 124 -0.08 11.86 14.29
N ARG A 125 1.00 11.39 13.66
CA ARG A 125 1.49 12.01 12.44
C ARG A 125 0.50 11.84 11.30
N TRP A 126 0.10 12.96 10.70
CA TRP A 126 -0.77 12.95 9.53
C TRP A 126 -0.29 14.01 8.54
N SER A 127 0.83 13.74 7.88
CA SER A 127 1.48 14.66 6.96
C SER A 127 1.64 14.05 5.56
N ARG A 128 1.97 14.90 4.59
CA ARG A 128 2.23 14.48 3.20
C ARG A 128 3.38 13.49 3.08
N ILE A 129 4.36 13.57 3.98
CA ILE A 129 5.59 12.76 3.93
C ILE A 129 5.43 11.49 4.74
N SER A 130 4.65 11.53 5.81
CA SER A 130 4.49 10.38 6.70
C SER A 130 3.18 10.46 7.46
N PHE A 131 2.57 9.30 7.70
CA PHE A 131 1.37 9.20 8.52
C PHE A 131 1.35 7.91 9.34
N ASP A 132 0.60 7.95 10.43
CA ASP A 132 0.37 6.82 11.29
C ASP A 132 -1.05 6.27 11.07
N VAL A 133 -1.21 4.96 11.24
CA VAL A 133 -2.53 4.32 11.24
C VAL A 133 -2.84 3.78 12.63
N MET A 134 -4.14 3.78 12.98
CA MET A 134 -4.73 3.35 14.24
C MET A 134 -4.18 4.06 15.44
N CYS A 135 -3.23 3.79 16.11
CA CYS A 135 -2.95 4.49 17.32
C CYS A 135 -1.72 4.06 18.00
N SER A 136 -0.79 4.55 18.06
CA SER A 136 0.32 4.58 19.00
C SER A 136 1.40 5.44 18.41
N PRO A 137 1.87 6.45 19.07
CA PRO A 137 3.01 7.22 18.64
C PRO A 137 4.25 6.33 18.72
N HIS A 138 4.39 5.42 17.74
CA HIS A 138 5.63 4.69 17.54
C HIS A 138 6.69 5.65 17.03
N GLN A 139 7.95 5.38 17.34
CA GLN A 139 9.08 6.19 16.87
C GLN A 139 9.13 6.30 15.34
N ALA A 140 8.72 5.25 14.62
CA ALA A 140 8.66 5.24 13.17
C ALA A 140 7.21 5.34 12.67
N PRO A 141 6.93 6.14 11.62
CA PRO A 141 5.61 6.25 11.03
C PRO A 141 5.15 4.94 10.40
N SER A 142 3.83 4.71 10.34
CA SER A 142 3.26 3.54 9.67
C SER A 142 3.55 3.56 8.17
N VAL A 143 3.41 4.72 7.53
CA VAL A 143 3.80 4.94 6.14
C VAL A 143 4.72 6.15 6.04
N LYS A 144 5.80 6.01 5.30
CA LYS A 144 6.73 7.11 5.00
C LYS A 144 7.02 7.17 3.51
N SER A 145 6.85 8.33 2.90
CA SER A 145 7.31 8.62 1.54
C SER A 145 8.77 9.10 1.56
N CYS A 146 9.55 8.61 0.63
CA CYS A 146 10.97 8.92 0.52
C CYS A 146 11.37 9.14 -0.93
N LEU A 147 12.30 10.08 -1.14
CA LEU A 147 12.97 10.26 -2.42
C LEU A 147 14.15 9.30 -2.51
N LEU A 148 14.25 8.59 -3.61
CA LEU A 148 15.48 7.88 -3.94
C LEU A 148 16.51 8.91 -4.41
N TYR A 149 17.27 9.45 -3.46
CA TYR A 149 18.39 10.32 -3.78
C TYR A 149 19.60 9.45 -4.12
N THR A 150 19.97 9.41 -5.38
CA THR A 150 21.29 8.93 -5.81
C THR A 150 22.21 10.14 -5.80
N SER A 151 23.09 10.24 -4.82
CA SER A 151 24.21 11.17 -4.87
C SER A 151 24.97 10.90 -6.17
N PRO A 152 25.25 11.92 -7.02
CA PRO A 152 26.09 11.69 -8.19
C PRO A 152 27.40 11.07 -7.73
N SER A 153 27.80 9.98 -8.37
CA SER A 153 29.08 9.33 -8.09
C SER A 153 30.19 10.35 -8.28
N PRO A 154 31.27 10.35 -7.47
CA PRO A 154 32.45 11.19 -7.71
C PRO A 154 32.98 11.09 -9.14
N ARG A 155 32.71 10.00 -9.84
CA ARG A 155 33.04 9.82 -11.26
C ARG A 155 32.17 10.68 -12.20
N ASP A 156 30.92 10.93 -11.84
CA ASP A 156 30.02 11.78 -12.65
C ASP A 156 30.37 13.25 -12.52
N ALA A 157 30.93 13.66 -11.39
CA ALA A 157 31.41 15.01 -11.15
C ALA A 157 32.67 15.38 -11.99
N THR A 158 33.42 14.40 -12.45
CA THR A 158 34.63 14.63 -13.28
C THR A 158 34.32 14.75 -14.76
N LEU A 159 33.19 14.21 -15.25
CA LEU A 159 32.76 14.30 -16.64
C LEU A 159 32.17 15.68 -17.02
N SER A 160 31.73 16.46 -16.04
CA SER A 160 31.20 17.80 -16.27
C SER A 160 32.26 18.91 -16.34
N ARG A 161 33.54 18.58 -16.20
CA ARG A 161 34.67 19.51 -16.31
C ARG A 161 35.52 19.23 -17.56
N MET A 162 34.90 19.16 -18.73
CA MET A 162 35.65 19.38 -19.96
C MET A 162 35.80 20.88 -20.18
N PRO A 163 37.02 21.45 -20.19
CA PRO A 163 37.18 22.82 -20.59
C PRO A 163 36.77 22.94 -22.06
N SER A 164 35.88 23.88 -22.35
CA SER A 164 35.63 24.36 -23.71
C SER A 164 36.97 24.90 -24.22
N SER A 165 37.66 24.15 -25.04
CA SER A 165 38.81 24.65 -25.78
C SER A 165 38.33 25.63 -26.83
N ALA A 166 38.85 26.84 -26.72
CA ALA A 166 38.74 27.92 -27.65
C ALA A 166 39.25 27.53 -29.06
#